data_90b5a6d0dbe0ba60eef10033a81a56cd
#
_entry.id   90b5a6d0dbe0ba60eef10033a81a56cd
#
_cell.length_a   1.000
_cell.length_b   1.000
_cell.length_c   1.000
_cell.angle_alpha   90.00
_cell.angle_beta   90.00
_cell.angle_gamma   90.00
#
_symmetry.space_group_name_H-M   'P 1'
#
loop_
_entity.id
_entity.type
_entity.pdbx_description
1 polymer ?
#
loop_
_entity_poly.entity_id
_entity_poly.type
_entity_poly.pdbx_seq_one_letter_code
_entity_poly.pdbx_strand_id
1 'polypeptide(L)'
;MARAEDKQLSRYLEQVRKIPTLSREEEHELAVKVQAGDQDAADKLVEANLRFVVAVALQYRRYGIPLSDLMAEGNLGLMLAVKKFDPDRGTRFVTYAGYWIRAYVLDLVVKSTTMVGAGSSPLRSKLFFRLRRERAKVANLTSDPQERLAMMAERFDTTEKKMANMLKRLDSRDVSLRAPLFDDS
;
A
#
# COMPACT_ATOMS: atom_id res chain seq x y z
N MET A 1 -7.37 -10.13 -22.94
CA MET A 1 -6.19 -9.88 -22.07
C MET A 1 -6.54 -10.11 -20.60
N ALA A 2 -7.53 -9.49 -19.98
CA ALA A 2 -7.88 -9.65 -18.56
C ALA A 2 -8.02 -11.11 -18.05
N ARG A 3 -8.62 -12.02 -18.84
CA ARG A 3 -8.76 -13.45 -18.45
C ARG A 3 -7.44 -14.24 -18.34
N ALA A 4 -6.40 -13.84 -19.06
CA ALA A 4 -5.09 -14.51 -19.00
C ALA A 4 -4.29 -14.02 -17.78
N GLU A 5 -4.35 -12.73 -17.48
CA GLU A 5 -3.75 -12.12 -16.28
C GLU A 5 -4.36 -12.68 -15.00
N ASP A 6 -5.69 -12.86 -14.95
CA ASP A 6 -6.38 -13.47 -13.81
C ASP A 6 -5.94 -14.93 -13.57
N LYS A 7 -5.71 -15.71 -14.64
CA LYS A 7 -5.21 -17.09 -14.51
C LYS A 7 -3.77 -17.14 -14.00
N GLN A 8 -2.91 -16.24 -14.48
CA GLN A 8 -1.52 -16.17 -14.05
C GLN A 8 -1.43 -15.76 -12.58
N LEU A 9 -2.21 -14.76 -12.18
CA LEU A 9 -2.30 -14.32 -10.79
C LEU A 9 -2.80 -15.46 -9.88
N SER A 10 -3.85 -16.19 -10.30
CA SER A 10 -4.38 -17.31 -9.53
C SER A 10 -3.34 -18.41 -9.31
N ARG A 11 -2.58 -18.78 -10.36
CA ARG A 11 -1.47 -19.76 -10.26
C ARG A 11 -0.39 -19.29 -9.29
N TYR A 12 0.01 -18.02 -9.37
CA TYR A 12 0.98 -17.43 -8.44
C TYR A 12 0.50 -17.52 -6.99
N LEU A 13 -0.75 -17.16 -6.73
CA LEU A 13 -1.33 -17.23 -5.39
C LEU A 13 -1.39 -18.66 -4.83
N GLU A 14 -1.66 -19.65 -5.70
CA GLU A 14 -1.63 -21.05 -5.33
C GLU A 14 -0.21 -21.54 -5.00
N GLN A 15 0.79 -21.11 -5.77
CA GLN A 15 2.19 -21.43 -5.49
C GLN A 15 2.65 -20.84 -4.16
N VAL A 16 2.38 -19.55 -3.93
CA VAL A 16 2.73 -18.87 -2.68
C VAL A 16 2.08 -19.52 -1.45
N ARG A 17 0.86 -20.07 -1.59
CA ARG A 17 0.18 -20.78 -0.50
C ARG A 17 0.85 -22.10 -0.13
N LYS A 18 1.56 -22.72 -1.04
CA LYS A 18 2.25 -24.01 -0.82
C LYS A 18 3.60 -23.87 -0.12
N ILE A 19 4.18 -22.66 -0.12
CA ILE A 19 5.47 -22.40 0.51
C ILE A 19 5.32 -22.54 2.03
N PRO A 20 6.13 -23.35 2.71
CA PRO A 20 6.08 -23.50 4.16
C PRO A 20 6.48 -22.19 4.86
N THR A 21 5.97 -22.03 6.06
CA THR A 21 6.40 -20.92 6.94
C THR A 21 7.65 -21.35 7.71
N LEU A 22 8.58 -20.42 7.88
CA LEU A 22 9.80 -20.66 8.65
C LEU A 22 9.52 -20.61 10.16
N SER A 23 10.19 -21.50 10.90
CA SER A 23 10.32 -21.36 12.35
C SER A 23 11.16 -20.13 12.71
N ARG A 24 11.20 -19.79 13.99
CA ARG A 24 12.04 -18.68 14.46
C ARG A 24 13.52 -18.95 14.29
N GLU A 25 13.91 -20.19 14.51
CA GLU A 25 15.27 -20.68 14.41
C GLU A 25 15.75 -20.66 12.95
N GLU A 26 14.96 -21.20 12.03
CA GLU A 26 15.24 -21.19 10.59
C GLU A 26 15.32 -19.75 10.04
N GLU A 27 14.41 -18.87 10.49
CA GLU A 27 14.39 -17.44 10.12
C GLU A 27 15.69 -16.77 10.56
N HIS A 28 16.14 -17.02 11.79
CA HIS A 28 17.37 -16.46 12.34
C HIS A 28 18.61 -16.97 11.58
N GLU A 29 18.71 -18.31 11.35
CA GLU A 29 19.83 -18.89 10.60
C GLU A 29 19.94 -18.33 9.19
N LEU A 30 18.80 -18.22 8.47
CA LEU A 30 18.79 -17.61 7.14
C LEU A 30 19.20 -16.14 7.19
N ALA A 31 18.73 -15.37 8.16
CA ALA A 31 19.07 -13.97 8.29
C ALA A 31 20.58 -13.74 8.58
N VAL A 32 21.19 -14.60 9.39
CA VAL A 32 22.65 -14.57 9.64
C VAL A 32 23.43 -14.87 8.34
N LYS A 33 23.00 -15.85 7.56
CA LYS A 33 23.60 -16.17 6.26
C LYS A 33 23.48 -15.00 5.28
N VAL A 34 22.32 -14.33 5.26
CA VAL A 34 22.10 -13.12 4.45
C VAL A 34 23.08 -12.01 4.82
N GLN A 35 23.33 -11.79 6.10
CA GLN A 35 24.34 -10.81 6.55
C GLN A 35 25.76 -11.19 6.10
N ALA A 36 26.05 -12.48 5.98
CA ALA A 36 27.30 -12.98 5.43
C ALA A 36 27.38 -12.92 3.89
N GLY A 37 26.32 -12.44 3.21
CA GLY A 37 26.28 -12.26 1.76
C GLY A 37 25.72 -13.47 0.99
N ASP A 38 25.10 -14.43 1.65
CA ASP A 38 24.47 -15.61 1.01
C ASP A 38 23.17 -15.21 0.29
N GLN A 39 23.19 -15.22 -1.05
CA GLN A 39 22.04 -14.88 -1.87
C GLN A 39 20.96 -15.97 -1.84
N ASP A 40 21.33 -17.24 -1.76
CA ASP A 40 20.36 -18.34 -1.69
C ASP A 40 19.55 -18.28 -0.38
N ALA A 41 20.21 -17.88 0.71
CA ALA A 41 19.52 -17.62 1.97
C ALA A 41 18.58 -16.43 1.89
N ALA A 42 18.95 -15.37 1.18
CA ALA A 42 18.09 -14.22 0.95
C ALA A 42 16.85 -14.60 0.15
N ASP A 43 17.01 -15.36 -0.92
CA ASP A 43 15.92 -15.81 -1.78
C ASP A 43 14.94 -16.71 -1.00
N LYS A 44 15.43 -17.65 -0.19
CA LYS A 44 14.59 -18.48 0.69
C LYS A 44 13.81 -17.64 1.71
N LEU A 45 14.46 -16.64 2.31
CA LEU A 45 13.81 -15.76 3.28
C LEU A 45 12.71 -14.91 2.60
N VAL A 46 12.95 -14.45 1.36
CA VAL A 46 11.93 -13.76 0.54
C VAL A 46 10.77 -14.70 0.24
N GLU A 47 11.04 -15.88 -0.35
CA GLU A 47 10.01 -16.84 -0.76
C GLU A 47 9.07 -17.22 0.39
N ALA A 48 9.61 -17.55 1.55
CA ALA A 48 8.83 -17.94 2.73
C ALA A 48 7.88 -16.82 3.21
N ASN A 49 8.16 -15.55 2.85
CA ASN A 49 7.40 -14.38 3.28
C ASN A 49 6.51 -13.77 2.17
N LEU A 50 6.49 -14.32 0.95
CA LEU A 50 5.64 -13.83 -0.14
C LEU A 50 4.15 -13.83 0.22
N ARG A 51 3.68 -14.82 0.99
CA ARG A 51 2.28 -14.87 1.46
C ARG A 51 1.89 -13.65 2.31
N PHE A 52 2.85 -13.09 3.04
CA PHE A 52 2.62 -11.88 3.82
C PHE A 52 2.48 -10.65 2.92
N VAL A 53 3.25 -10.56 1.84
CA VAL A 53 3.09 -9.51 0.82
C VAL A 53 1.68 -9.57 0.22
N VAL A 54 1.21 -10.76 -0.16
CA VAL A 54 -0.15 -10.96 -0.68
C VAL A 54 -1.20 -10.48 0.33
N ALA A 55 -1.06 -10.86 1.60
CA ALA A 55 -1.99 -10.46 2.65
C ALA A 55 -2.05 -8.94 2.84
N VAL A 56 -0.90 -8.26 2.78
CA VAL A 56 -0.84 -6.80 2.85
C VAL A 56 -1.46 -6.18 1.58
N ALA A 57 -1.10 -6.64 0.39
CA ALA A 57 -1.62 -6.11 -0.88
C ALA A 57 -3.16 -6.19 -0.95
N LEU A 58 -3.76 -7.28 -0.49
CA LEU A 58 -5.21 -7.46 -0.44
C LEU A 58 -5.93 -6.40 0.41
N GLN A 59 -5.30 -5.90 1.48
CA GLN A 59 -5.89 -4.83 2.33
C GLN A 59 -6.05 -3.51 1.55
N TYR A 60 -5.23 -3.30 0.51
CA TYR A 60 -5.21 -2.08 -0.30
C TYR A 60 -5.93 -2.22 -1.65
N ARG A 61 -6.49 -3.41 -1.97
CA ARG A 61 -7.22 -3.64 -3.23
C ARG A 61 -8.37 -2.65 -3.46
N ARG A 62 -8.99 -2.16 -2.39
CA ARG A 62 -10.10 -1.17 -2.45
C ARG A 62 -9.71 0.20 -3.05
N TYR A 63 -8.43 0.45 -3.28
CA TYR A 63 -7.96 1.71 -3.87
C TYR A 63 -7.95 1.69 -5.41
N GLY A 64 -8.45 0.60 -6.04
CA GLY A 64 -8.60 0.50 -7.49
C GLY A 64 -7.30 0.21 -8.24
N ILE A 65 -6.23 -0.13 -7.54
CA ILE A 65 -4.94 -0.51 -8.13
C ILE A 65 -4.93 -2.02 -8.38
N PRO A 66 -4.40 -2.49 -9.53
CA PRO A 66 -4.25 -3.91 -9.79
C PRO A 66 -3.50 -4.62 -8.65
N LEU A 67 -3.98 -5.82 -8.26
CA LEU A 67 -3.36 -6.58 -7.17
C LEU A 67 -1.91 -6.97 -7.51
N SER A 68 -1.63 -7.24 -8.79
CA SER A 68 -0.27 -7.49 -9.31
C SER A 68 0.70 -6.37 -8.97
N ASP A 69 0.28 -5.12 -9.16
CA ASP A 69 1.11 -3.95 -8.94
C ASP A 69 1.35 -3.70 -7.44
N LEU A 70 0.30 -3.87 -6.62
CA LEU A 70 0.41 -3.81 -5.17
C LEU A 70 1.38 -4.87 -4.63
N MET A 71 1.34 -6.09 -5.19
CA MET A 71 2.25 -7.17 -4.82
C MET A 71 3.68 -6.90 -5.30
N ALA A 72 3.86 -6.40 -6.52
CA ALA A 72 5.18 -6.04 -7.05
C ALA A 72 5.87 -5.01 -6.15
N GLU A 73 5.17 -3.96 -5.78
CA GLU A 73 5.69 -2.93 -4.88
C GLU A 73 5.93 -3.47 -3.47
N GLY A 74 5.04 -4.32 -2.97
CA GLY A 74 5.22 -5.01 -1.69
C GLY A 74 6.46 -5.92 -1.68
N ASN A 75 6.76 -6.60 -2.79
CA ASN A 75 7.97 -7.42 -2.95
C ASN A 75 9.25 -6.56 -2.91
N LEU A 76 9.25 -5.36 -3.51
CA LEU A 76 10.38 -4.43 -3.37
C LEU A 76 10.61 -4.05 -1.91
N GLY A 77 9.55 -3.79 -1.16
CA GLY A 77 9.62 -3.54 0.28
C GLY A 77 10.16 -4.75 1.06
N LEU A 78 9.73 -5.97 0.71
CA LEU A 78 10.22 -7.21 1.32
C LEU A 78 11.72 -7.42 1.05
N MET A 79 12.17 -7.26 -0.19
CA MET A 79 13.59 -7.38 -0.58
C MET A 79 14.47 -6.38 0.16
N LEU A 80 13.99 -5.15 0.34
CA LEU A 80 14.71 -4.15 1.12
C LEU A 80 14.77 -4.51 2.61
N ALA A 81 13.68 -5.09 3.14
CA ALA A 81 13.65 -5.58 4.51
C ALA A 81 14.68 -6.69 4.74
N VAL A 82 14.80 -7.66 3.82
CA VAL A 82 15.82 -8.73 3.89
C VAL A 82 17.22 -8.16 3.98
N LYS A 83 17.55 -7.15 3.17
CA LYS A 83 18.89 -6.51 3.17
C LYS A 83 19.21 -5.74 4.44
N LYS A 84 18.19 -5.27 5.16
CA LYS A 84 18.36 -4.38 6.34
C LYS A 84 18.00 -5.05 7.67
N PHE A 85 17.55 -6.29 7.63
CA PHE A 85 17.12 -7.00 8.82
C PHE A 85 18.34 -7.37 9.68
N ASP A 86 18.18 -7.16 10.98
CA ASP A 86 19.16 -7.53 12.00
C ASP A 86 18.54 -8.64 12.88
N PRO A 87 19.02 -9.90 12.76
CA PRO A 87 18.47 -11.03 13.49
C PRO A 87 18.68 -10.93 15.00
N ASP A 88 19.69 -10.19 15.46
CA ASP A 88 20.05 -10.11 16.87
C ASP A 88 19.15 -9.17 17.68
N ARG A 89 18.28 -8.40 17.02
CA ARG A 89 17.31 -7.52 17.69
C ARG A 89 16.13 -8.23 18.34
N GLY A 90 16.04 -9.54 18.24
CA GLY A 90 15.02 -10.34 18.90
C GLY A 90 13.60 -10.21 18.31
N THR A 91 13.42 -9.43 17.25
CA THR A 91 12.12 -9.29 16.55
C THR A 91 12.01 -10.32 15.43
N ARG A 92 10.77 -10.80 15.16
CA ARG A 92 10.51 -11.65 13.99
C ARG A 92 10.70 -10.87 12.70
N PHE A 93 11.29 -11.52 11.68
CA PHE A 93 11.47 -10.92 10.36
C PHE A 93 10.15 -10.40 9.76
N VAL A 94 9.08 -11.18 9.86
CA VAL A 94 7.75 -10.79 9.34
C VAL A 94 7.25 -9.49 9.96
N THR A 95 7.53 -9.25 11.23
CA THR A 95 7.15 -8.00 11.92
C THR A 95 7.91 -6.82 11.36
N TYR A 96 9.22 -6.97 11.19
CA TYR A 96 10.09 -5.94 10.61
C TYR A 96 9.75 -5.67 9.14
N ALA A 97 9.65 -6.74 8.33
CA ALA A 97 9.31 -6.65 6.92
C ALA A 97 7.94 -6.00 6.69
N GLY A 98 6.99 -6.21 7.60
CA GLY A 98 5.67 -5.63 7.53
C GLY A 98 5.65 -4.10 7.46
N TYR A 99 6.61 -3.41 8.08
CA TYR A 99 6.75 -1.96 7.97
C TYR A 99 7.19 -1.54 6.56
N TRP A 100 8.17 -2.24 5.98
CA TRP A 100 8.69 -1.95 4.65
C TRP A 100 7.66 -2.25 3.58
N ILE A 101 7.03 -3.42 3.62
CA ILE A 101 5.99 -3.83 2.68
C ILE A 101 4.85 -2.80 2.66
N ARG A 102 4.33 -2.42 3.85
CA ARG A 102 3.28 -1.41 3.93
C ARG A 102 3.73 -0.05 3.43
N ALA A 103 4.96 0.37 3.72
CA ALA A 103 5.47 1.66 3.28
C ALA A 103 5.50 1.75 1.75
N TYR A 104 5.97 0.72 1.07
CA TYR A 104 6.03 0.66 -0.39
C TYR A 104 4.64 0.59 -1.03
N VAL A 105 3.78 -0.30 -0.53
CA VAL A 105 2.39 -0.39 -1.01
C VAL A 105 1.63 0.93 -0.79
N LEU A 106 1.81 1.59 0.35
CA LEU A 106 1.20 2.88 0.63
C LEU A 106 1.72 3.99 -0.29
N ASP A 107 3.01 4.00 -0.59
CA ASP A 107 3.61 4.97 -1.52
C ASP A 107 3.02 4.81 -2.93
N LEU A 108 2.88 3.56 -3.42
CA LEU A 108 2.19 3.27 -4.67
C LEU A 108 0.74 3.76 -4.65
N VAL A 109 -0.02 3.48 -3.59
CA VAL A 109 -1.41 3.92 -3.46
C VAL A 109 -1.52 5.44 -3.57
N VAL A 110 -0.63 6.18 -2.91
CA VAL A 110 -0.63 7.65 -2.95
C VAL A 110 -0.25 8.17 -4.34
N LYS A 111 0.76 7.59 -4.97
CA LYS A 111 1.20 7.97 -6.33
C LYS A 111 0.13 7.68 -7.39
N SER A 112 -0.56 6.55 -7.27
CA SER A 112 -1.56 6.13 -8.26
C SER A 112 -2.92 6.82 -8.10
N THR A 113 -3.16 7.52 -6.98
CA THR A 113 -4.46 8.18 -6.75
C THR A 113 -4.60 9.47 -7.54
N THR A 114 -3.51 10.08 -8.01
CA THR A 114 -3.51 11.30 -8.82
C THR A 114 -2.39 11.27 -9.85
N MET A 115 -2.73 11.35 -11.15
CA MET A 115 -1.72 11.50 -12.22
C MET A 115 -0.98 12.84 -12.13
N VAL A 116 -1.60 13.86 -11.57
CA VAL A 116 -1.02 15.20 -11.46
C VAL A 116 -0.62 15.51 -10.04
N GLY A 117 0.67 15.32 -9.74
CA GLY A 117 1.37 16.19 -8.83
C GLY A 117 1.06 16.13 -7.34
N ALA A 118 0.76 14.98 -6.76
CA ALA A 118 0.76 14.88 -5.30
C ALA A 118 2.17 14.72 -4.69
N GLY A 119 3.24 14.62 -5.48
CA GLY A 119 4.63 14.46 -5.02
C GLY A 119 4.79 13.44 -3.86
N SER A 120 5.78 12.58 -3.91
CA SER A 120 6.03 11.58 -2.89
C SER A 120 6.67 12.20 -1.64
N SER A 121 5.86 12.55 -0.64
CA SER A 121 6.35 12.90 0.69
C SER A 121 5.69 11.99 1.74
N PRO A 122 6.44 11.41 2.70
CA PRO A 122 5.88 10.60 3.78
C PRO A 122 4.80 11.33 4.59
N LEU A 123 4.90 12.65 4.71
CA LEU A 123 3.89 13.49 5.36
C LEU A 123 2.59 13.53 4.58
N ARG A 124 2.65 13.57 3.23
CA ARG A 124 1.46 13.57 2.37
C ARG A 124 0.74 12.23 2.41
N SER A 125 1.46 11.13 2.44
CA SER A 125 0.88 9.79 2.58
C SER A 125 0.11 9.67 3.89
N LYS A 126 0.70 10.09 5.01
CA LYS A 126 0.02 10.13 6.31
C LYS A 126 -1.22 11.01 6.30
N LEU A 127 -1.12 12.19 5.68
CA LEU A 127 -2.24 13.13 5.56
C LEU A 127 -3.37 12.56 4.71
N PHE A 128 -3.06 11.93 3.57
CA PHE A 128 -4.03 11.29 2.69
C PHE A 128 -4.87 10.22 3.41
N PHE A 129 -4.21 9.28 4.11
CA PHE A 129 -4.91 8.22 4.83
C PHE A 129 -5.68 8.74 6.04
N ARG A 130 -5.12 9.71 6.77
CA ARG A 130 -5.81 10.39 7.87
C ARG A 130 -7.06 11.10 7.36
N LEU A 131 -6.97 11.84 6.26
CA LEU A 131 -8.07 12.59 5.68
C LEU A 131 -9.22 11.66 5.26
N ARG A 132 -8.93 10.54 4.58
CA ARG A 132 -9.94 9.53 4.22
C ARG A 132 -10.60 8.90 5.43
N ARG A 133 -9.82 8.55 6.44
CA ARG A 133 -10.35 7.97 7.69
C ARG A 133 -11.24 8.95 8.45
N GLU A 134 -10.80 10.18 8.62
CA GLU A 134 -11.57 11.20 9.35
C GLU A 134 -12.83 11.60 8.57
N ARG A 135 -12.76 11.67 7.24
CA ARG A 135 -13.94 11.89 6.39
C ARG A 135 -15.01 10.81 6.59
N ALA A 136 -14.62 9.54 6.66
CA ALA A 136 -15.55 8.46 6.92
C ALA A 136 -16.21 8.57 8.31
N LYS A 137 -15.45 8.99 9.34
CA LYS A 137 -16.00 9.22 10.68
C LYS A 137 -16.97 10.39 10.71
N VAL A 138 -16.63 11.52 10.10
CA VAL A 138 -17.47 12.71 10.06
C VAL A 138 -18.76 12.45 9.25
N ALA A 139 -18.67 11.65 8.19
CA ALA A 139 -19.85 11.27 7.40
C ALA A 139 -20.90 10.47 8.22
N ASN A 140 -20.47 9.78 9.28
CA ASN A 140 -21.36 9.08 10.20
C ASN A 140 -21.96 9.98 11.29
N LEU A 141 -21.41 11.18 11.49
CA LEU A 141 -21.86 12.10 12.54
C LEU A 141 -22.93 13.08 12.06
N THR A 142 -22.82 13.55 10.82
CA THR A 142 -23.78 14.50 10.24
C THR A 142 -24.00 14.24 8.76
N SER A 143 -25.20 14.56 8.26
CA SER A 143 -25.54 14.47 6.85
C SER A 143 -25.32 15.79 6.11
N ASP A 144 -25.18 16.92 6.84
CA ASP A 144 -25.00 18.23 6.25
C ASP A 144 -23.57 18.40 5.67
N PRO A 145 -23.43 18.72 4.37
CA PRO A 145 -22.13 18.93 3.74
C PRO A 145 -21.31 20.08 4.32
N GLN A 146 -21.97 21.16 4.77
CA GLN A 146 -21.27 22.33 5.34
C GLN A 146 -20.72 21.99 6.73
N GLU A 147 -21.54 21.38 7.56
CA GLU A 147 -21.13 20.93 8.88
C GLU A 147 -19.99 19.90 8.80
N ARG A 148 -20.05 18.97 7.84
CA ARG A 148 -18.93 18.04 7.56
C ARG A 148 -17.64 18.76 7.24
N LEU A 149 -17.71 19.81 6.41
CA LEU A 149 -16.55 20.59 6.01
C LEU A 149 -15.95 21.33 7.22
N ALA A 150 -16.78 21.97 8.03
CA ALA A 150 -16.36 22.67 9.24
C ALA A 150 -15.69 21.71 10.25
N MET A 151 -16.31 20.56 10.54
CA MET A 151 -15.74 19.54 11.42
C MET A 151 -14.41 19.00 10.91
N MET A 152 -14.28 18.80 9.59
CA MET A 152 -13.02 18.37 8.99
C MET A 152 -11.95 19.46 9.09
N ALA A 153 -12.30 20.72 8.86
CA ALA A 153 -11.37 21.85 8.96
C ALA A 153 -10.82 21.99 10.39
N GLU A 154 -11.68 21.87 11.39
CA GLU A 154 -11.31 21.89 12.81
C GLU A 154 -10.34 20.75 13.18
N ARG A 155 -10.64 19.48 12.76
CA ARG A 155 -9.80 18.30 13.05
C ARG A 155 -8.40 18.36 12.45
N PHE A 156 -8.22 19.17 11.39
CA PHE A 156 -6.95 19.34 10.69
C PHE A 156 -6.30 20.69 10.96
N ASP A 157 -6.85 21.48 11.87
CA ASP A 157 -6.36 22.83 12.20
C ASP A 157 -6.11 23.67 10.93
N THR A 158 -7.16 23.76 10.10
CA THR A 158 -7.09 24.43 8.81
C THR A 158 -8.37 25.19 8.52
N THR A 159 -8.34 26.05 7.50
CA THR A 159 -9.55 26.79 7.08
C THR A 159 -10.44 25.89 6.21
N GLU A 160 -11.76 26.12 6.25
CA GLU A 160 -12.75 25.41 5.43
C GLU A 160 -12.40 25.49 3.93
N LYS A 161 -11.94 26.67 3.46
CA LYS A 161 -11.52 26.87 2.07
C LYS A 161 -10.35 25.96 1.68
N LYS A 162 -9.33 25.81 2.54
CA LYS A 162 -8.20 24.90 2.31
C LYS A 162 -8.67 23.44 2.37
N MET A 163 -9.52 23.09 3.34
CA MET A 163 -10.09 21.76 3.47
C MET A 163 -10.94 21.39 2.26
N ALA A 164 -11.81 22.28 1.77
CA ALA A 164 -12.60 22.06 0.57
C ALA A 164 -11.73 21.77 -0.65
N ASN A 165 -10.65 22.54 -0.85
CA ASN A 165 -9.70 22.31 -1.93
C ASN A 165 -8.97 20.96 -1.80
N MET A 166 -8.63 20.53 -0.59
CA MET A 166 -8.01 19.22 -0.34
C MET A 166 -8.99 18.08 -0.65
N LEU A 167 -10.24 18.19 -0.22
CA LEU A 167 -11.28 17.20 -0.50
C LEU A 167 -11.59 17.14 -2.00
N LYS A 168 -11.70 18.28 -2.68
CA LYS A 168 -11.89 18.35 -4.13
C LYS A 168 -10.78 17.61 -4.88
N ARG A 169 -9.52 17.76 -4.47
CA ARG A 169 -8.39 17.04 -5.07
C ARG A 169 -8.44 15.53 -4.82
N LEU A 170 -8.98 15.10 -3.67
CA LEU A 170 -9.18 13.67 -3.37
C LEU A 170 -10.31 13.04 -4.19
N ASP A 171 -11.34 13.82 -4.51
CA ASP A 171 -12.52 13.35 -5.25
C ASP A 171 -12.38 13.55 -6.76
N SER A 172 -11.44 14.39 -7.22
CA SER A 172 -11.17 14.56 -8.64
C SER A 172 -10.65 13.26 -9.22
N ARG A 173 -11.38 12.71 -10.19
CA ARG A 173 -10.90 11.62 -11.03
C ARG A 173 -10.18 12.23 -12.24
N ASP A 174 -9.13 11.55 -12.69
CA ASP A 174 -8.46 11.92 -13.93
C ASP A 174 -9.45 11.74 -15.08
N VAL A 175 -9.63 12.78 -15.88
CA VAL A 175 -10.49 12.75 -17.06
C VAL A 175 -9.61 12.41 -18.27
N SER A 176 -10.07 11.46 -19.10
CA SER A 176 -9.38 11.13 -20.33
C SER A 176 -9.35 12.32 -21.27
N LEU A 177 -8.19 12.73 -21.74
CA LEU A 177 -8.04 13.76 -22.77
C LEU A 177 -8.71 13.40 -24.11
N ARG A 178 -9.05 12.12 -24.29
CA ARG A 178 -9.78 11.63 -25.47
C ARG A 178 -11.27 11.42 -25.22
N ALA A 179 -11.76 11.72 -24.02
CA ALA A 179 -13.19 11.67 -23.77
C ALA A 179 -13.88 12.75 -24.61
N PRO A 180 -14.98 12.45 -25.30
CA PRO A 180 -15.78 13.48 -25.96
C PRO A 180 -16.28 14.47 -24.93
N LEU A 181 -16.11 15.78 -25.20
CA LEU A 181 -16.51 16.86 -24.30
C LEU A 181 -18.04 17.06 -24.26
N PHE A 182 -18.74 16.50 -25.25
CA PHE A 182 -20.18 16.56 -25.34
C PHE A 182 -20.71 15.21 -25.84
N ASP A 183 -21.71 14.69 -25.16
CA ASP A 183 -22.59 13.65 -25.68
C ASP A 183 -23.65 14.41 -26.50
N ASP A 184 -23.46 14.49 -27.82
CA ASP A 184 -24.49 14.99 -28.75
C ASP A 184 -25.60 13.91 -28.82
N SER A 185 -26.56 14.03 -27.93
CA SER A 185 -27.84 13.28 -27.98
C SER A 185 -28.95 14.24 -28.39
#